data_d4d9cfa7df8ae7bc65ae87794bf75aad
#
_entry.id   d4d9cfa7df8ae7bc65ae87794bf75aad
#
_cell.length_a   1.000
_cell.length_b   1.000
_cell.length_c   1.000
_cell.angle_alpha   90.00
_cell.angle_beta   90.00
_cell.angle_gamma   90.00
#
_symmetry.space_group_name_H-M   'P 1'
#
loop_
_entity.id
_entity.type
_entity.pdbx_description
1 polymer ?
#
loop_
_entity_poly.entity_id
_entity_poly.type
_entity_poly.pdbx_seq_one_letter_code
_entity_poly.pdbx_strand_id
1 'polypeptide(L)'
;MGIFYEKAFPVAKTALKRARFEGFTEAGTEKKGFLRATGGQNCEFSGARLSAGMGFSEYLTEGGINPHIDDPDDPPRAFALLPYTDGDGTRKKALMYVSELGVSYIYNSVRNAFDFTMHVFDDIPAMVPVYGEDGTAKLAFCSADGIWLYDKATKMTKIYAERASTLACAFHERLFFVERPFCVRYCAPLAHTVWTDSADEGGHVEFPSEEGEIVGLEAMNEAVYVFRERGIVRLDARGAAREFSAQVVPYGGGKILEGSIGACGEKIFFLAEDGAYAFDGKTARRIAEASPLS
;
A
#
# COMPACT_ATOMS: atom_id res chain seq x y z
N MET A 1 -0.17 -2.79 -30.56
CA MET A 1 1.24 -2.73 -30.99
C MET A 1 2.07 -3.39 -29.91
N GLY A 2 2.35 -4.69 -30.06
CA GLY A 2 3.02 -5.48 -29.02
C GLY A 2 4.48 -5.07 -28.92
N ILE A 3 4.88 -4.66 -27.74
CA ILE A 3 6.28 -4.37 -27.45
C ILE A 3 6.94 -5.70 -27.05
N PHE A 4 7.63 -6.31 -28.01
CA PHE A 4 8.45 -7.49 -27.79
C PHE A 4 9.71 -7.13 -27.04
N TYR A 5 9.82 -7.53 -25.76
CA TYR A 5 11.03 -7.36 -24.95
C TYR A 5 11.99 -8.56 -25.00
N GLU A 6 11.81 -9.51 -25.92
CA GLU A 6 12.64 -10.71 -26.00
C GLU A 6 14.09 -10.50 -26.47
N LYS A 7 14.48 -9.31 -26.94
CA LYS A 7 15.79 -9.10 -27.55
C LYS A 7 16.80 -8.20 -26.79
N ALA A 8 16.46 -7.73 -25.57
CA ALA A 8 17.29 -6.70 -24.94
C ALA A 8 18.53 -7.19 -24.17
N PHE A 9 18.69 -8.48 -23.80
CA PHE A 9 19.73 -8.88 -22.86
C PHE A 9 20.50 -10.21 -23.13
N PRO A 10 20.95 -10.54 -24.34
CA PRO A 10 21.77 -11.74 -24.50
C PRO A 10 23.19 -11.60 -23.89
N VAL A 11 23.72 -10.39 -23.75
CA VAL A 11 25.08 -10.13 -23.27
C VAL A 11 25.19 -10.18 -21.75
N ALA A 12 24.17 -9.77 -21.03
CA ALA A 12 24.16 -9.74 -19.56
C ALA A 12 24.19 -11.12 -18.92
N LYS A 13 23.57 -12.13 -19.52
CA LYS A 13 23.53 -13.50 -18.97
C LYS A 13 24.89 -14.16 -18.86
N THR A 14 25.84 -13.84 -19.72
CA THR A 14 27.17 -14.49 -19.75
C THR A 14 28.17 -13.79 -18.86
N ALA A 15 28.08 -12.47 -18.74
CA ALA A 15 29.00 -11.66 -17.91
C ALA A 15 28.69 -11.80 -16.41
N LEU A 16 27.42 -11.92 -16.01
CA LEU A 16 27.00 -11.99 -14.62
C LEU A 16 27.22 -13.36 -13.94
N LYS A 17 27.50 -14.41 -14.71
CA LYS A 17 27.77 -15.75 -14.15
C LYS A 17 29.01 -15.85 -13.25
N ARG A 18 29.90 -14.84 -13.26
CA ARG A 18 31.20 -14.87 -12.56
C ARG A 18 31.44 -13.72 -11.60
N ALA A 19 30.53 -12.79 -11.42
CA ALA A 19 30.73 -11.64 -10.57
C ALA A 19 29.64 -11.52 -9.49
N ARG A 20 30.03 -11.09 -8.31
CA ARG A 20 29.13 -10.75 -7.23
C ARG A 20 28.51 -9.38 -7.55
N PHE A 21 27.19 -9.32 -7.62
CA PHE A 21 26.47 -8.08 -7.83
C PHE A 21 26.25 -7.36 -6.49
N GLU A 22 26.61 -6.09 -6.39
CA GLU A 22 26.47 -5.28 -5.16
C GLU A 22 25.55 -4.07 -5.33
N GLY A 23 24.75 -4.00 -6.40
CA GLY A 23 23.75 -2.95 -6.58
C GLY A 23 23.99 -2.09 -7.82
N PHE A 24 23.32 -0.95 -7.86
CA PHE A 24 23.42 0.05 -8.93
C PHE A 24 24.36 1.18 -8.52
N THR A 25 25.06 1.76 -9.48
CA THR A 25 25.88 2.97 -9.30
C THR A 25 25.78 3.84 -10.52
N GLU A 26 26.04 5.13 -10.38
CA GLU A 26 26.23 6.02 -11.52
C GLU A 26 27.47 5.66 -12.33
N ALA A 27 27.41 5.90 -13.63
CA ALA A 27 28.51 5.56 -14.55
C ALA A 27 29.80 6.23 -14.11
N GLY A 28 30.85 5.44 -13.85
CA GLY A 28 32.22 5.93 -13.64
C GLY A 28 32.92 5.54 -12.33
N THR A 29 32.23 4.89 -11.38
CA THR A 29 32.86 4.43 -10.13
C THR A 29 33.01 2.91 -10.10
N GLU A 30 33.94 2.36 -10.84
CA GLU A 30 34.30 0.94 -10.74
C GLU A 30 35.27 0.71 -9.57
N LYS A 31 34.81 0.01 -8.52
CA LYS A 31 35.72 -0.65 -7.58
C LYS A 31 36.13 -2.00 -8.16
N LYS A 32 37.43 -2.26 -8.28
CA LYS A 32 37.96 -3.55 -8.77
C LYS A 32 37.32 -4.73 -8.04
N GLY A 33 36.69 -5.61 -8.79
CA GLY A 33 36.13 -6.87 -8.31
C GLY A 33 34.60 -6.91 -8.11
N PHE A 34 33.88 -5.82 -8.34
CA PHE A 34 32.42 -5.77 -8.20
C PHE A 34 31.77 -5.18 -9.45
N LEU A 35 30.74 -5.87 -9.93
CA LEU A 35 29.90 -5.35 -11.00
C LEU A 35 28.70 -4.62 -10.41
N ARG A 36 28.50 -3.39 -10.85
CA ARG A 36 27.29 -2.60 -10.57
C ARG A 36 26.61 -2.27 -11.89
N ALA A 37 25.30 -2.39 -11.93
CA ALA A 37 24.54 -2.02 -13.11
C ALA A 37 24.26 -0.50 -13.09
N THR A 38 24.37 0.13 -14.26
CA THR A 38 24.02 1.55 -14.45
C THR A 38 22.55 1.76 -14.82
N GLY A 39 21.80 0.68 -14.97
CA GLY A 39 20.35 0.66 -15.20
C GLY A 39 19.86 -0.76 -15.44
N GLY A 40 18.59 -0.99 -15.24
CA GLY A 40 17.95 -2.26 -15.53
C GLY A 40 16.45 -2.10 -15.52
N GLN A 41 15.78 -2.80 -16.44
CA GLN A 41 14.34 -2.92 -16.47
C GLN A 41 13.95 -4.41 -16.38
N ASN A 42 12.88 -4.72 -15.67
CA ASN A 42 12.37 -6.08 -15.51
C ASN A 42 13.44 -7.07 -15.02
N CYS A 43 14.21 -6.67 -14.01
CA CYS A 43 15.24 -7.49 -13.38
C CYS A 43 14.84 -7.86 -11.96
N GLU A 44 15.08 -9.10 -11.59
CA GLU A 44 14.90 -9.59 -10.22
C GLU A 44 16.27 -9.88 -9.58
N PHE A 45 16.44 -9.41 -8.34
CA PHE A 45 17.62 -9.65 -7.56
C PHE A 45 17.34 -10.73 -6.51
N SER A 46 18.03 -11.84 -6.62
CA SER A 46 17.96 -12.92 -5.63
C SER A 46 19.35 -13.20 -5.09
N GLY A 47 19.62 -12.74 -3.89
CA GLY A 47 20.95 -12.80 -3.27
C GLY A 47 21.98 -12.01 -4.09
N ALA A 48 23.05 -12.69 -4.54
CA ALA A 48 24.08 -12.07 -5.39
C ALA A 48 23.85 -12.30 -6.90
N ARG A 49 22.64 -12.66 -7.30
CA ARG A 49 22.30 -12.96 -8.71
C ARG A 49 21.31 -11.95 -9.24
N LEU A 50 21.56 -11.54 -10.47
CA LEU A 50 20.61 -10.79 -11.30
C LEU A 50 19.99 -11.78 -12.27
N SER A 51 18.67 -11.91 -12.26
CA SER A 51 17.91 -12.67 -13.25
C SER A 51 16.99 -11.75 -14.02
N ALA A 52 16.56 -12.18 -15.20
CA ALA A 52 15.45 -11.53 -15.86
C ALA A 52 14.21 -11.71 -14.95
N GLY A 53 13.57 -10.60 -14.62
CA GLY A 53 12.30 -10.64 -13.90
C GLY A 53 11.23 -11.33 -14.72
N MET A 54 10.18 -11.78 -14.06
CA MET A 54 8.99 -12.25 -14.77
C MET A 54 8.43 -11.09 -15.59
N GLY A 55 8.26 -11.32 -16.89
CA GLY A 55 7.64 -10.33 -17.76
C GLY A 55 6.21 -10.03 -17.32
N PHE A 56 5.74 -8.83 -17.60
CA PHE A 56 4.32 -8.50 -17.44
C PHE A 56 3.56 -9.08 -18.64
N SER A 57 2.49 -9.81 -18.37
CA SER A 57 1.49 -10.15 -19.39
C SER A 57 0.25 -9.30 -19.17
N GLU A 58 -0.46 -9.00 -20.24
CA GLU A 58 -1.77 -8.35 -20.12
C GLU A 58 -2.69 -9.20 -19.25
N TYR A 59 -3.38 -8.57 -18.32
CA TYR A 59 -4.31 -9.26 -17.42
C TYR A 59 -5.53 -9.83 -18.16
N LEU A 60 -5.86 -9.29 -19.33
CA LEU A 60 -6.98 -9.63 -20.18
C LEU A 60 -6.49 -9.95 -21.60
N THR A 61 -6.04 -11.18 -21.85
CA THR A 61 -5.35 -11.54 -23.10
C THR A 61 -6.25 -12.02 -24.23
N GLU A 62 -7.51 -12.33 -24.02
CA GLU A 62 -8.36 -12.81 -25.12
C GLU A 62 -9.71 -12.06 -25.16
N GLY A 63 -9.83 -11.15 -26.11
CA GLY A 63 -11.11 -10.58 -26.56
C GLY A 63 -11.78 -9.54 -25.66
N GLY A 64 -11.18 -9.21 -24.53
CA GLY A 64 -11.69 -8.17 -23.65
C GLY A 64 -11.08 -6.81 -24.00
N ILE A 65 -11.78 -6.02 -24.77
CA ILE A 65 -11.47 -4.59 -24.90
C ILE A 65 -11.84 -3.93 -23.57
N ASN A 66 -10.84 -3.47 -22.82
CA ASN A 66 -11.10 -2.58 -21.72
C ASN A 66 -10.78 -1.16 -22.16
N PRO A 67 -11.78 -0.38 -22.62
CA PRO A 67 -11.55 0.94 -23.16
C PRO A 67 -11.05 1.94 -22.11
N HIS A 68 -11.06 1.56 -20.83
CA HIS A 68 -10.71 2.46 -19.73
C HIS A 68 -9.29 2.22 -19.19
N ILE A 69 -8.72 1.00 -19.30
CA ILE A 69 -7.32 0.75 -18.91
C ILE A 69 -6.35 1.30 -19.95
N ASP A 70 -6.74 1.30 -21.22
CA ASP A 70 -5.91 1.75 -22.34
C ASP A 70 -6.07 3.25 -22.63
N ASP A 71 -6.84 3.98 -21.81
CA ASP A 71 -6.96 5.43 -21.93
C ASP A 71 -5.70 6.10 -21.39
N PRO A 72 -4.85 6.71 -22.23
CA PRO A 72 -3.64 7.37 -21.78
C PRO A 72 -3.91 8.62 -20.94
N ASP A 73 -5.11 9.18 -21.05
CA ASP A 73 -5.53 10.40 -20.32
C ASP A 73 -6.17 10.07 -18.96
N ASP A 74 -6.54 8.78 -18.74
CA ASP A 74 -7.11 8.30 -17.47
C ASP A 74 -6.54 6.95 -17.01
N PRO A 75 -5.22 6.83 -16.80
CA PRO A 75 -4.59 5.56 -16.45
C PRO A 75 -4.97 5.11 -15.03
N PRO A 76 -4.99 3.79 -14.75
CA PRO A 76 -5.16 3.26 -13.40
C PRO A 76 -4.05 3.74 -12.45
N ARG A 77 -4.43 4.15 -11.21
CA ARG A 77 -3.51 4.67 -10.18
C ARG A 77 -3.49 3.83 -8.91
N ALA A 78 -4.62 3.31 -8.48
CA ALA A 78 -4.70 2.47 -7.30
C ALA A 78 -5.38 1.14 -7.63
N PHE A 79 -4.90 0.06 -7.01
CA PHE A 79 -5.41 -1.28 -7.24
C PHE A 79 -5.65 -2.00 -5.92
N ALA A 80 -6.71 -2.79 -5.87
CA ALA A 80 -6.96 -3.72 -4.77
C ALA A 80 -7.62 -5.01 -5.26
N LEU A 81 -7.42 -6.07 -4.48
CA LEU A 81 -8.13 -7.33 -4.68
C LEU A 81 -9.21 -7.47 -3.62
N LEU A 82 -10.46 -7.53 -4.05
CA LEU A 82 -11.60 -7.84 -3.19
C LEU A 82 -11.84 -9.36 -3.20
N PRO A 83 -11.55 -10.08 -2.11
CA PRO A 83 -11.93 -11.48 -2.00
C PRO A 83 -13.45 -11.60 -1.86
N TYR A 84 -14.06 -12.57 -2.52
CA TYR A 84 -15.48 -12.85 -2.39
C TYR A 84 -15.74 -14.34 -2.58
N THR A 85 -16.90 -14.80 -2.10
CA THR A 85 -17.40 -16.15 -2.36
C THR A 85 -18.53 -16.01 -3.39
N ASP A 86 -18.47 -16.75 -4.48
CA ASP A 86 -19.55 -16.73 -5.47
C ASP A 86 -20.70 -17.69 -5.08
N GLY A 87 -21.73 -17.74 -5.94
CA GLY A 87 -22.96 -18.48 -5.65
C GLY A 87 -22.79 -20.00 -5.52
N ASP A 88 -21.67 -20.57 -5.98
CA ASP A 88 -21.33 -22.00 -5.84
C ASP A 88 -20.44 -22.28 -4.62
N GLY A 89 -20.13 -21.27 -3.80
CA GLY A 89 -19.25 -21.38 -2.64
C GLY A 89 -17.75 -21.26 -2.95
N THR A 90 -17.37 -21.03 -4.20
CA THR A 90 -15.97 -20.90 -4.60
C THR A 90 -15.42 -19.53 -4.18
N ARG A 91 -14.26 -19.53 -3.52
CA ARG A 91 -13.54 -18.31 -3.18
C ARG A 91 -12.84 -17.74 -4.40
N LYS A 92 -13.14 -16.50 -4.73
CA LYS A 92 -12.58 -15.73 -5.85
C LYS A 92 -12.04 -14.39 -5.38
N LYS A 93 -11.34 -13.71 -6.27
CA LYS A 93 -10.89 -12.33 -6.05
C LYS A 93 -11.32 -11.48 -7.25
N ALA A 94 -11.94 -10.35 -7.01
CA ALA A 94 -12.19 -9.34 -8.02
C ALA A 94 -11.10 -8.27 -7.96
N LEU A 95 -10.52 -7.93 -9.11
CA LEU A 95 -9.62 -6.78 -9.21
C LEU A 95 -10.48 -5.52 -9.24
N MET A 96 -10.14 -4.57 -8.38
CA MET A 96 -10.66 -3.21 -8.41
C MET A 96 -9.53 -2.24 -8.69
N TYR A 97 -9.83 -1.15 -9.39
CA TYR A 97 -8.89 -0.05 -9.55
C TYR A 97 -9.60 1.30 -9.50
N VAL A 98 -8.83 2.33 -9.21
CA VAL A 98 -9.22 3.74 -9.36
C VAL A 98 -8.28 4.38 -10.37
N SER A 99 -8.85 5.11 -11.31
CA SER A 99 -8.12 5.80 -12.37
C SER A 99 -7.55 7.14 -11.92
N GLU A 100 -6.75 7.79 -12.76
CA GLU A 100 -6.19 9.15 -12.53
C GLU A 100 -7.28 10.18 -12.21
N LEU A 101 -8.43 10.09 -12.88
CA LEU A 101 -9.58 10.98 -12.67
C LEU A 101 -10.46 10.58 -11.48
N GLY A 102 -10.01 9.64 -10.64
CA GLY A 102 -10.74 9.19 -9.45
C GLY A 102 -11.88 8.21 -9.72
N VAL A 103 -12.05 7.75 -10.95
CA VAL A 103 -13.14 6.85 -11.32
C VAL A 103 -12.84 5.43 -10.86
N SER A 104 -13.78 4.81 -10.14
CA SER A 104 -13.59 3.46 -9.58
C SER A 104 -14.25 2.37 -10.41
N TYR A 105 -13.53 1.26 -10.62
CA TYR A 105 -13.93 0.14 -11.45
C TYR A 105 -13.72 -1.20 -10.75
N ILE A 106 -14.56 -2.18 -11.09
CA ILE A 106 -14.44 -3.57 -10.64
C ILE A 106 -14.46 -4.53 -11.83
N TYR A 107 -13.57 -5.51 -11.83
CA TYR A 107 -13.54 -6.54 -12.85
C TYR A 107 -14.72 -7.50 -12.74
N ASN A 108 -15.42 -7.66 -13.82
CA ASN A 108 -16.54 -8.59 -14.01
C ASN A 108 -16.09 -9.78 -14.87
N SER A 109 -15.87 -10.92 -14.24
CA SER A 109 -15.39 -12.14 -14.92
C SER A 109 -16.39 -12.74 -15.91
N VAL A 110 -17.69 -12.44 -15.80
CA VAL A 110 -18.72 -12.94 -16.72
C VAL A 110 -18.66 -12.19 -18.04
N ARG A 111 -18.45 -10.88 -17.98
CA ARG A 111 -18.36 -10.00 -19.15
C ARG A 111 -16.94 -9.84 -19.67
N ASN A 112 -15.95 -10.34 -18.94
CA ASN A 112 -14.53 -10.12 -19.19
C ASN A 112 -14.20 -8.62 -19.38
N ALA A 113 -14.75 -7.78 -18.52
CA ALA A 113 -14.63 -6.31 -18.61
C ALA A 113 -14.67 -5.67 -17.22
N PHE A 114 -14.27 -4.42 -17.14
CA PHE A 114 -14.44 -3.62 -15.92
C PHE A 114 -15.77 -2.89 -15.94
N ASP A 115 -16.45 -2.95 -14.81
CA ASP A 115 -17.69 -2.24 -14.55
C ASP A 115 -17.41 -1.02 -13.68
N PHE A 116 -18.04 0.11 -14.01
CA PHE A 116 -18.04 1.30 -13.19
C PHE A 116 -18.77 1.05 -11.86
N THR A 117 -18.18 1.43 -10.73
CA THR A 117 -18.76 1.18 -9.40
C THR A 117 -19.69 2.30 -8.93
N MET A 118 -20.02 3.26 -9.81
CA MET A 118 -20.94 4.38 -9.57
C MET A 118 -20.39 5.43 -8.59
N HIS A 119 -19.06 5.52 -8.41
CA HIS A 119 -18.44 6.58 -7.62
C HIS A 119 -17.18 7.12 -8.28
N VAL A 120 -16.98 8.43 -8.11
CA VAL A 120 -15.79 9.17 -8.52
C VAL A 120 -15.25 9.89 -7.29
N PHE A 121 -13.97 9.67 -6.98
CA PHE A 121 -13.28 10.27 -5.85
C PHE A 121 -12.61 11.59 -6.24
N ASP A 122 -12.52 12.51 -5.30
CA ASP A 122 -11.83 13.80 -5.50
C ASP A 122 -10.30 13.64 -5.57
N ASP A 123 -9.76 12.55 -4.98
CA ASP A 123 -8.34 12.19 -4.97
C ASP A 123 -8.18 10.66 -5.18
N ILE A 124 -6.96 10.19 -5.29
CA ILE A 124 -6.69 8.74 -5.36
C ILE A 124 -6.80 8.13 -3.96
N PRO A 125 -7.86 7.36 -3.65
CA PRO A 125 -8.10 6.87 -2.30
C PRO A 125 -7.13 5.76 -1.89
N ALA A 126 -6.88 5.63 -0.59
CA ALA A 126 -6.36 4.39 -0.06
C ALA A 126 -7.45 3.30 -0.11
N MET A 127 -7.10 2.13 -0.61
CA MET A 127 -8.00 0.99 -0.77
C MET A 127 -7.67 -0.07 0.29
N VAL A 128 -8.49 -0.18 1.33
CA VAL A 128 -8.22 -1.02 2.51
C VAL A 128 -9.23 -2.18 2.58
N PRO A 129 -8.79 -3.44 2.48
CA PRO A 129 -9.68 -4.59 2.69
C PRO A 129 -10.13 -4.68 4.15
N VAL A 130 -11.43 -4.85 4.34
CA VAL A 130 -12.07 -5.03 5.66
C VAL A 130 -13.10 -6.15 5.62
N TYR A 131 -13.58 -6.61 6.78
CA TYR A 131 -14.58 -7.66 6.88
C TYR A 131 -15.80 -7.17 7.67
N GLY A 132 -17.00 -7.44 7.17
CA GLY A 132 -18.24 -7.14 7.88
C GLY A 132 -18.57 -8.19 8.95
N GLU A 133 -19.60 -7.93 9.77
CA GLU A 133 -20.10 -8.86 10.79
C GLU A 133 -20.55 -10.21 10.21
N ASP A 134 -20.97 -10.22 8.96
CA ASP A 134 -21.35 -11.41 8.20
C ASP A 134 -20.14 -12.21 7.67
N GLY A 135 -18.92 -11.77 7.99
CA GLY A 135 -17.66 -12.36 7.50
C GLY A 135 -17.40 -12.09 6.01
N THR A 136 -18.22 -11.28 5.34
CA THR A 136 -17.97 -10.90 3.95
C THR A 136 -16.84 -9.88 3.86
N ALA A 137 -15.98 -10.07 2.87
CA ALA A 137 -14.95 -9.08 2.58
C ALA A 137 -15.55 -7.89 1.84
N LYS A 138 -15.15 -6.72 2.28
CA LYS A 138 -15.51 -5.40 1.74
C LYS A 138 -14.24 -4.61 1.45
N LEU A 139 -14.35 -3.55 0.69
CA LEU A 139 -13.23 -2.67 0.42
C LEU A 139 -13.58 -1.26 0.86
N ALA A 140 -12.80 -0.72 1.78
CA ALA A 140 -12.91 0.67 2.19
C ALA A 140 -12.02 1.55 1.28
N PHE A 141 -12.57 2.67 0.86
CA PHE A 141 -11.91 3.72 0.10
C PHE A 141 -11.81 4.95 0.98
N CYS A 142 -10.61 5.28 1.41
CA CYS A 142 -10.35 6.44 2.26
C CYS A 142 -9.80 7.57 1.40
N SER A 143 -10.52 8.68 1.32
CA SER A 143 -10.19 9.82 0.49
C SER A 143 -10.54 11.15 1.16
N ALA A 144 -10.16 12.27 0.54
CA ALA A 144 -10.41 13.59 1.10
C ALA A 144 -11.92 13.93 1.21
N ASP A 145 -12.78 13.30 0.44
CA ASP A 145 -14.23 13.46 0.49
C ASP A 145 -14.93 12.55 1.52
N GLY A 146 -14.16 11.74 2.26
CA GLY A 146 -14.66 10.84 3.31
C GLY A 146 -14.25 9.39 3.09
N ILE A 147 -14.96 8.47 3.77
CA ILE A 147 -14.72 7.04 3.63
C ILE A 147 -15.94 6.38 3.01
N TRP A 148 -15.69 5.61 1.97
CA TRP A 148 -16.67 4.85 1.24
C TRP A 148 -16.41 3.37 1.39
N LEU A 149 -17.44 2.57 1.50
CA LEU A 149 -17.37 1.11 1.60
C LEU A 149 -18.00 0.48 0.36
N TYR A 150 -17.22 -0.30 -0.35
CA TYR A 150 -17.74 -1.15 -1.41
C TYR A 150 -18.05 -2.54 -0.88
N ASP A 151 -19.29 -2.95 -1.08
CA ASP A 151 -19.79 -4.29 -0.82
C ASP A 151 -20.43 -4.81 -2.13
N LYS A 152 -20.19 -6.06 -2.46
CA LYS A 152 -20.72 -6.65 -3.70
C LYS A 152 -22.26 -6.61 -3.76
N ALA A 153 -22.92 -6.71 -2.61
CA ALA A 153 -24.38 -6.69 -2.50
C ALA A 153 -24.93 -5.25 -2.52
N THR A 154 -24.39 -4.35 -1.70
CA THR A 154 -24.91 -2.99 -1.50
C THR A 154 -24.23 -1.94 -2.38
N LYS A 155 -23.15 -2.33 -3.09
CA LYS A 155 -22.32 -1.44 -3.90
C LYS A 155 -21.59 -0.39 -3.05
N MET A 156 -21.38 0.82 -3.56
CA MET A 156 -20.65 1.88 -2.90
C MET A 156 -21.56 2.62 -1.91
N THR A 157 -21.16 2.69 -0.66
CA THR A 157 -21.90 3.38 0.41
C THR A 157 -20.94 4.26 1.21
N LYS A 158 -21.30 5.53 1.43
CA LYS A 158 -20.52 6.43 2.29
C LYS A 158 -20.73 6.06 3.75
N ILE A 159 -19.64 5.78 4.47
CA ILE A 159 -19.66 5.34 5.88
C ILE A 159 -19.06 6.37 6.84
N TYR A 160 -18.33 7.34 6.32
CA TYR A 160 -17.81 8.48 7.07
C TYR A 160 -17.91 9.73 6.22
N ALA A 161 -18.64 10.73 6.69
CA ALA A 161 -19.03 11.87 5.87
C ALA A 161 -18.06 13.05 5.95
N GLU A 162 -17.23 13.10 7.00
CA GLU A 162 -16.22 14.13 7.17
C GLU A 162 -14.98 13.82 6.33
N ARG A 163 -14.08 14.79 6.22
CA ARG A 163 -12.83 14.62 5.51
C ARG A 163 -11.99 13.52 6.19
N ALA A 164 -11.50 12.59 5.39
CA ALA A 164 -10.54 11.58 5.78
C ALA A 164 -9.20 11.80 5.05
N SER A 165 -8.22 10.97 5.32
CA SER A 165 -6.97 10.95 4.57
C SER A 165 -6.77 9.61 3.86
N THR A 166 -5.84 9.58 2.93
CA THR A 166 -5.38 8.37 2.26
C THR A 166 -4.46 7.51 3.13
N LEU A 167 -4.09 7.98 4.33
CA LEU A 167 -3.32 7.22 5.29
C LEU A 167 -4.25 6.38 6.14
N ALA A 168 -4.45 5.12 5.76
CA ALA A 168 -5.41 4.22 6.38
C ALA A 168 -4.93 2.77 6.37
N CYS A 169 -5.34 1.99 7.38
CA CYS A 169 -5.08 0.55 7.45
C CYS A 169 -6.20 -0.18 8.19
N ALA A 170 -6.27 -1.51 8.05
CA ALA A 170 -7.18 -2.34 8.81
C ALA A 170 -6.43 -3.13 9.87
N PHE A 171 -6.98 -3.18 11.09
CA PHE A 171 -6.40 -3.94 12.20
C PHE A 171 -7.48 -4.32 13.22
N HIS A 172 -7.46 -5.56 13.72
CA HIS A 172 -8.46 -6.07 14.67
C HIS A 172 -9.90 -5.74 14.28
N GLU A 173 -10.26 -6.09 13.02
CA GLU A 173 -11.61 -5.92 12.48
C GLU A 173 -12.08 -4.46 12.42
N ARG A 174 -11.18 -3.52 12.59
CA ARG A 174 -11.41 -2.07 12.53
C ARG A 174 -10.68 -1.43 11.37
N LEU A 175 -11.23 -0.35 10.89
CA LEU A 175 -10.57 0.56 9.97
C LEU A 175 -9.97 1.72 10.77
N PHE A 176 -8.71 2.00 10.53
CA PHE A 176 -7.96 3.14 11.08
C PHE A 176 -7.63 4.11 9.96
N PHE A 177 -7.70 5.39 10.24
CA PHE A 177 -7.23 6.43 9.32
C PHE A 177 -6.71 7.66 10.08
N VAL A 178 -5.90 8.46 9.40
CA VAL A 178 -5.43 9.74 9.93
C VAL A 178 -6.52 10.80 9.70
N GLU A 179 -7.23 11.17 10.76
CA GLU A 179 -8.31 12.17 10.71
C GLU A 179 -7.76 13.61 10.60
N ARG A 180 -6.70 13.89 11.34
CA ARG A 180 -6.00 15.17 11.45
C ARG A 180 -4.50 14.93 11.54
N PRO A 181 -3.63 15.91 11.29
CA PRO A 181 -2.17 15.72 11.26
C PRO A 181 -1.58 15.02 12.49
N PHE A 182 -2.27 15.08 13.63
CA PHE A 182 -1.83 14.51 14.91
C PHE A 182 -2.85 13.55 15.52
N CYS A 183 -3.83 13.08 14.76
CA CYS A 183 -4.90 12.25 15.27
C CYS A 183 -5.18 11.06 14.34
N VAL A 184 -5.20 9.87 14.91
CA VAL A 184 -5.66 8.64 14.27
C VAL A 184 -7.03 8.28 14.84
N ARG A 185 -8.03 8.11 13.97
CA ARG A 185 -9.37 7.64 14.31
C ARG A 185 -9.55 6.18 13.90
N TYR A 186 -10.37 5.44 14.63
CA TYR A 186 -10.75 4.07 14.31
C TYR A 186 -12.24 3.82 14.55
N CYS A 187 -12.85 2.95 13.74
CA CYS A 187 -14.25 2.55 13.87
C CYS A 187 -14.44 1.43 14.89
N ALA A 188 -15.71 1.08 15.17
CA ALA A 188 -16.06 -0.13 15.91
C ALA A 188 -15.61 -1.41 15.16
N PRO A 189 -15.33 -2.52 15.86
CA PRO A 189 -14.94 -3.77 15.22
C PRO A 189 -16.10 -4.30 14.37
N LEU A 190 -15.80 -4.70 13.12
CA LEU A 190 -16.75 -5.19 12.12
C LEU A 190 -17.87 -4.21 11.71
N ALA A 191 -18.16 -3.20 12.52
CA ALA A 191 -19.20 -2.19 12.31
C ALA A 191 -18.59 -0.87 11.78
N HIS A 192 -18.15 -0.87 10.54
CA HIS A 192 -17.39 0.24 9.93
C HIS A 192 -18.17 1.54 9.73
N THR A 193 -19.47 1.55 10.06
CA THR A 193 -20.30 2.76 10.08
C THR A 193 -20.34 3.46 11.44
N VAL A 194 -19.80 2.82 12.50
CA VAL A 194 -19.85 3.32 13.87
C VAL A 194 -18.49 3.90 14.25
N TRP A 195 -18.46 5.23 14.44
CA TRP A 195 -17.26 6.04 14.72
C TRP A 195 -17.34 6.75 16.07
N THR A 196 -18.33 6.40 16.88
CA THR A 196 -18.57 7.02 18.20
C THR A 196 -17.45 6.69 19.16
N ASP A 197 -16.95 7.69 19.87
CA ASP A 197 -15.93 7.52 20.90
C ASP A 197 -16.52 6.82 22.13
N SER A 198 -16.38 5.51 22.20
CA SER A 198 -16.79 4.69 23.36
C SER A 198 -15.92 3.43 23.47
N ALA A 199 -15.88 2.83 24.66
CA ALA A 199 -15.05 1.66 24.93
C ALA A 199 -15.35 0.44 24.03
N ASP A 200 -16.59 0.31 23.56
CA ASP A 200 -17.04 -0.85 22.77
C ASP A 200 -17.23 -0.52 21.28
N GLU A 201 -17.07 0.73 20.90
CA GLU A 201 -17.33 1.22 19.53
C GLU A 201 -16.05 1.70 18.86
N GLY A 202 -16.05 2.96 18.44
CA GLY A 202 -14.91 3.63 17.84
C GLY A 202 -14.09 4.42 18.83
N GLY A 203 -13.11 5.15 18.33
CA GLY A 203 -12.30 6.05 19.14
C GLY A 203 -11.24 6.75 18.34
N HIS A 204 -10.41 7.48 19.06
CA HIS A 204 -9.26 8.16 18.46
C HIS A 204 -8.06 8.16 19.40
N VAL A 205 -6.87 8.39 18.82
CA VAL A 205 -5.62 8.59 19.55
C VAL A 205 -4.99 9.89 19.07
N GLU A 206 -4.75 10.82 19.97
CA GLU A 206 -4.07 12.07 19.69
C GLU A 206 -2.58 11.97 20.05
N PHE A 207 -1.76 12.64 19.27
CA PHE A 207 -0.32 12.67 19.40
C PHE A 207 0.17 14.12 19.61
N PRO A 208 1.17 14.34 20.48
CA PRO A 208 1.77 15.65 20.64
C PRO A 208 2.49 16.08 19.35
N SER A 209 2.60 17.39 19.10
CA SER A 209 3.12 17.92 17.82
C SER A 209 4.64 17.87 17.65
N GLU A 210 5.39 17.57 18.71
CA GLU A 210 6.87 17.72 18.77
C GLU A 210 7.61 16.84 17.74
N GLU A 211 7.04 15.68 17.39
CA GLU A 211 7.63 14.77 16.40
C GLU A 211 7.14 15.00 14.96
N GLY A 212 6.40 16.09 14.74
CA GLY A 212 5.84 16.43 13.44
C GLY A 212 4.52 15.72 13.13
N GLU A 213 4.02 15.90 11.92
CA GLU A 213 2.75 15.35 11.45
C GLU A 213 2.85 13.82 11.22
N ILE A 214 1.70 13.18 11.16
CA ILE A 214 1.60 11.77 10.76
C ILE A 214 1.78 11.69 9.24
N VAL A 215 2.76 10.88 8.81
CA VAL A 215 3.13 10.70 7.41
C VAL A 215 2.91 9.27 6.92
N GLY A 216 2.44 8.36 7.80
CA GLY A 216 2.10 7.00 7.43
C GLY A 216 1.39 6.25 8.55
N LEU A 217 0.59 5.27 8.14
CA LEU A 217 -0.16 4.38 9.02
C LEU A 217 -0.13 2.97 8.44
N GLU A 218 0.44 2.03 9.17
CA GLU A 218 0.58 0.64 8.72
C GLU A 218 0.27 -0.35 9.84
N ALA A 219 -0.46 -1.40 9.50
CA ALA A 219 -0.69 -2.54 10.39
C ALA A 219 0.32 -3.65 10.10
N MET A 220 1.01 -4.11 11.14
CA MET A 220 1.95 -5.22 11.02
C MET A 220 1.98 -6.04 12.31
N ASN A 221 1.95 -7.37 12.18
CA ASN A 221 1.88 -8.28 13.31
C ASN A 221 0.65 -7.99 14.19
N GLU A 222 0.85 -7.64 15.46
CA GLU A 222 -0.21 -7.41 16.43
C GLU A 222 -0.33 -5.93 16.84
N ALA A 223 0.05 -5.00 15.96
CA ALA A 223 -0.01 -3.57 16.24
C ALA A 223 -0.25 -2.72 14.99
N VAL A 224 -0.74 -1.51 15.22
CA VAL A 224 -0.73 -0.44 14.22
C VAL A 224 0.48 0.46 14.50
N TYR A 225 1.21 0.81 13.45
CA TYR A 225 2.36 1.70 13.53
C TYR A 225 2.03 3.03 12.89
N VAL A 226 2.18 4.08 13.67
CA VAL A 226 1.99 5.47 13.25
C VAL A 226 3.37 6.07 12.98
N PHE A 227 3.63 6.36 11.73
CA PHE A 227 4.86 7.02 11.30
C PHE A 227 4.62 8.52 11.32
N ARG A 228 5.45 9.22 12.04
CA ARG A 228 5.47 10.66 12.13
C ARG A 228 6.73 11.19 11.44
N GLU A 229 6.78 12.46 11.13
CA GLU A 229 7.94 13.03 10.44
C GLU A 229 9.28 12.67 11.12
N ARG A 230 9.31 12.60 12.47
CA ARG A 230 10.54 12.35 13.26
C ARG A 230 10.38 11.26 14.31
N GLY A 231 9.38 10.40 14.18
CA GLY A 231 9.12 9.39 15.18
C GLY A 231 8.26 8.24 14.66
N ILE A 232 8.29 7.15 15.38
CA ILE A 232 7.41 6.01 15.15
C ILE A 232 6.70 5.70 16.46
N VAL A 233 5.38 5.53 16.40
CA VAL A 233 4.57 5.16 17.55
C VAL A 233 3.87 3.84 17.24
N ARG A 234 3.93 2.92 18.16
CA ARG A 234 3.21 1.67 18.14
C ARG A 234 1.91 1.82 18.91
N LEU A 235 0.79 1.43 18.30
CA LEU A 235 -0.50 1.31 18.95
C LEU A 235 -0.77 -0.15 19.25
N ASP A 236 -0.78 -0.49 20.54
CA ASP A 236 -1.11 -1.84 21.02
C ASP A 236 -2.57 -1.91 21.46
N ALA A 237 -3.26 -2.97 21.03
CA ALA A 237 -4.59 -3.26 21.48
C ALA A 237 -4.61 -3.66 22.97
N ARG A 238 -5.56 -3.12 23.72
CA ARG A 238 -5.83 -3.47 25.13
C ARG A 238 -7.30 -3.82 25.29
N GLY A 239 -7.63 -4.54 26.38
CA GLY A 239 -9.01 -4.82 26.73
C GLY A 239 -9.81 -5.51 25.63
N ALA A 240 -9.27 -6.59 25.02
CA ALA A 240 -9.86 -7.28 23.87
C ALA A 240 -10.01 -6.38 22.62
N ALA A 241 -9.00 -5.55 22.36
CA ALA A 241 -8.96 -4.58 21.28
C ALA A 241 -10.03 -3.47 21.36
N ARG A 242 -10.46 -3.13 22.55
CA ARG A 242 -11.40 -2.01 22.80
C ARG A 242 -10.70 -0.67 22.88
N GLU A 243 -9.47 -0.65 23.40
CA GLU A 243 -8.64 0.54 23.55
C GLU A 243 -7.27 0.32 22.92
N PHE A 244 -6.65 1.40 22.48
CA PHE A 244 -5.29 1.38 21.92
C PHE A 244 -4.37 2.26 22.74
N SER A 245 -3.26 1.68 23.20
CA SER A 245 -2.24 2.44 23.92
C SER A 245 -1.07 2.76 23.02
N ALA A 246 -0.63 4.01 23.07
CA ALA A 246 0.51 4.49 22.31
C ALA A 246 1.83 4.19 23.04
N GLN A 247 2.80 3.64 22.34
CA GLN A 247 4.17 3.40 22.82
C GLN A 247 5.15 3.97 21.80
N VAL A 248 6.06 4.86 22.25
CA VAL A 248 7.10 5.39 21.38
C VAL A 248 8.11 4.30 21.04
N VAL A 249 8.40 4.15 19.76
CA VAL A 249 9.44 3.26 19.26
C VAL A 249 10.71 4.08 19.07
N PRO A 250 11.87 3.63 19.56
CA PRO A 250 13.13 4.33 19.35
C PRO A 250 13.45 4.49 17.84
N TYR A 251 13.57 5.73 17.39
CA TYR A 251 13.94 6.09 16.03
C TYR A 251 14.94 7.24 16.08
N GLY A 252 16.10 7.08 15.47
CA GLY A 252 17.18 8.09 15.46
C GLY A 252 17.60 8.48 14.04
N GLY A 253 16.73 8.25 13.04
CA GLY A 253 16.99 8.62 11.64
C GLY A 253 16.55 10.04 11.28
N GLY A 254 16.67 10.36 10.01
CA GLY A 254 16.19 11.62 9.42
C GLY A 254 14.67 11.71 9.36
N LYS A 255 14.16 12.83 8.83
CA LYS A 255 12.72 13.03 8.62
C LYS A 255 12.17 11.94 7.68
N ILE A 256 11.11 11.26 8.10
CA ILE A 256 10.41 10.22 7.33
C ILE A 256 9.60 10.90 6.23
N LEU A 257 9.67 10.35 5.02
CA LEU A 257 9.01 10.91 3.84
C LEU A 257 7.63 10.29 3.65
N GLU A 258 6.63 11.14 3.53
CA GLU A 258 5.26 10.74 3.21
C GLU A 258 5.21 9.97 1.88
N GLY A 259 4.30 9.00 1.75
CA GLY A 259 4.12 8.19 0.55
C GLY A 259 5.23 7.15 0.29
N SER A 260 6.23 7.04 1.18
CA SER A 260 7.34 6.09 1.04
C SER A 260 7.20 4.85 1.92
N ILE A 261 6.14 4.75 2.71
CA ILE A 261 5.96 3.74 3.75
C ILE A 261 5.13 2.59 3.18
N GLY A 262 5.61 1.36 3.35
CA GLY A 262 4.88 0.19 2.89
C GLY A 262 5.30 -1.08 3.62
N ALA A 263 4.30 -1.90 3.96
CA ALA A 263 4.51 -3.20 4.60
C ALA A 263 4.84 -4.29 3.56
N CYS A 264 5.81 -5.13 3.87
CA CYS A 264 6.15 -6.31 3.09
C CYS A 264 6.54 -7.46 4.02
N GLY A 265 5.67 -8.46 4.13
CA GLY A 265 5.84 -9.56 5.08
C GLY A 265 5.85 -9.06 6.53
N GLU A 266 6.88 -9.41 7.27
CA GLU A 266 7.05 -9.03 8.68
C GLU A 266 7.83 -7.71 8.88
N LYS A 267 7.93 -6.89 7.85
CA LYS A 267 8.65 -5.62 7.90
C LYS A 267 7.89 -4.50 7.22
N ILE A 268 8.12 -3.30 7.72
CA ILE A 268 7.72 -2.06 7.06
C ILE A 268 8.99 -1.39 6.51
N PHE A 269 8.93 -0.99 5.25
CA PHE A 269 10.01 -0.25 4.59
C PHE A 269 9.60 1.19 4.41
N PHE A 270 10.54 2.11 4.57
CA PHE A 270 10.29 3.53 4.37
C PHE A 270 11.56 4.29 3.99
N LEU A 271 11.37 5.46 3.43
CA LEU A 271 12.45 6.41 3.14
C LEU A 271 12.46 7.52 4.18
N ALA A 272 13.66 7.94 4.55
CA ALA A 272 13.91 9.13 5.32
C ALA A 272 14.96 10.00 4.61
N GLU A 273 15.14 11.23 5.05
CA GLU A 273 16.10 12.17 4.44
C GLU A 273 17.53 11.63 4.40
N ASP A 274 17.90 10.76 5.33
CA ASP A 274 19.23 10.15 5.45
C ASP A 274 19.34 8.75 4.81
N GLY A 275 18.27 8.19 4.24
CA GLY A 275 18.31 6.93 3.51
C GLY A 275 17.07 6.06 3.65
N ALA A 276 17.19 4.81 3.20
CA ALA A 276 16.14 3.81 3.26
C ALA A 276 16.24 2.98 4.54
N TYR A 277 15.10 2.66 5.12
CA TYR A 277 14.97 1.92 6.37
C TYR A 277 14.10 0.67 6.24
N ALA A 278 14.43 -0.35 7.02
CA ALA A 278 13.57 -1.50 7.31
C ALA A 278 13.25 -1.52 8.79
N PHE A 279 11.98 -1.66 9.10
CA PHE A 279 11.43 -1.68 10.46
C PHE A 279 10.80 -3.05 10.75
N ASP A 280 11.14 -3.67 11.87
CA ASP A 280 10.69 -5.01 12.28
C ASP A 280 9.63 -4.99 13.39
N GLY A 281 9.06 -3.83 13.69
CA GLY A 281 8.12 -3.64 14.80
C GLY A 281 8.76 -3.21 16.12
N LYS A 282 10.09 -3.26 16.21
CA LYS A 282 10.86 -2.88 17.42
C LYS A 282 11.95 -1.88 17.12
N THR A 283 12.64 -2.07 16.00
CA THR A 283 13.79 -1.24 15.62
C THR A 283 13.74 -0.90 14.14
N ALA A 284 14.00 0.35 13.82
CA ALA A 284 14.24 0.80 12.46
C ALA A 284 15.75 0.75 12.16
N ARG A 285 16.13 0.01 11.13
CA ARG A 285 17.53 -0.12 10.69
C ARG A 285 17.68 0.47 9.30
N ARG A 286 18.66 1.35 9.15
CA ARG A 286 19.02 1.89 7.84
C ARG A 286 19.63 0.78 6.97
N ILE A 287 19.07 0.56 5.79
CA ILE A 287 19.51 -0.44 4.82
C ILE A 287 20.22 0.16 3.61
N ALA A 288 20.06 1.45 3.36
CA ALA A 288 20.78 2.19 2.34
C ALA A 288 20.93 3.65 2.78
N GLU A 289 22.05 4.27 2.45
CA GLU A 289 22.29 5.69 2.67
C GLU A 289 21.72 6.50 1.50
N ALA A 290 21.16 7.67 1.79
CA ALA A 290 20.86 8.65 0.77
C ALA A 290 22.19 9.13 0.14
N SER A 291 22.31 9.02 -1.16
CA SER A 291 23.40 9.73 -1.85
C SER A 291 23.11 11.23 -1.78
N PRO A 292 24.07 12.07 -1.38
CA PRO A 292 23.87 13.51 -1.51
C PRO A 292 23.57 13.80 -2.99
N LEU A 293 22.43 14.42 -3.23
CA LEU A 293 22.09 14.95 -4.56
C LEU A 293 23.15 16.03 -4.86
N SER A 294 24.05 15.72 -5.77
CA SER A 294 25.07 16.63 -6.30
C SER A 294 24.48 17.64 -7.25
#